data_6ed88229dcdbafedbc83c7d4b952b039
#
_entry.id   6ed88229dcdbafedbc83c7d4b952b039
#
_cell.length_a   1.000
_cell.length_b   1.000
_cell.length_c   1.000
_cell.angle_alpha   90.00
_cell.angle_beta   90.00
_cell.angle_gamma   90.00
#
_symmetry.space_group_name_H-M   'P 1'
#
loop_
_entity.id
_entity.type
_entity.pdbx_description
1 polymer ?
#
loop_
_entity_poly.entity_id
_entity_poly.type
_entity_poly.pdbx_seq_one_letter_code
_entity_poly.pdbx_strand_id
1 'polypeptide(L)'
;MGMSDIQHETHDRLVNLQTQIKNLSGDVVLVGDIMLDRYIHGYANNLNSRAPVPVLKETHRHSDVGAAAHVARGLENIGLDAILFGVVGDDMAGADIIDALEEEEVECDGIAIIENRITTVKTRLIAGREYLISNQQLVLRWDIEDDAAISSEAHTAIIDQAVNRIAKSDVVVISDYGQGVVTDEGAARLIRAAKLANVPVICDPKLTGLHRTKGADWVIFQTRGLD
;
A
#
# COMPACT_ATOMS: atom_id res chain seq x y z
N MET A 1 -33.30 19.20 19.00
CA MET A 1 -32.41 19.11 17.84
C MET A 1 -32.97 18.00 16.96
N GLY A 2 -33.55 18.34 15.82
CA GLY A 2 -34.25 17.39 14.95
C GLY A 2 -33.21 16.57 14.14
N MET A 3 -33.63 15.40 13.63
CA MET A 3 -32.76 14.53 12.79
C MET A 3 -32.27 15.27 11.53
N SER A 4 -33.03 16.25 11.01
CA SER A 4 -32.61 17.12 9.91
C SER A 4 -31.48 18.08 10.28
N ASP A 5 -31.46 18.59 11.52
CA ASP A 5 -30.44 19.53 11.98
C ASP A 5 -29.09 18.84 12.11
N ILE A 6 -29.07 17.59 12.62
CA ILE A 6 -27.86 16.76 12.73
C ILE A 6 -27.30 16.40 11.34
N GLN A 7 -28.18 16.12 10.38
CA GLN A 7 -27.75 15.83 9.00
C GLN A 7 -27.13 17.06 8.32
N HIS A 8 -27.68 18.25 8.49
CA HIS A 8 -27.12 19.49 7.97
C HIS A 8 -25.77 19.83 8.62
N GLU A 9 -25.67 19.76 9.95
CA GLU A 9 -24.42 19.98 10.66
C GLU A 9 -23.32 19.02 10.23
N THR A 10 -23.66 17.73 10.04
CA THR A 10 -22.71 16.72 9.56
C THR A 10 -22.27 17.01 8.12
N HIS A 11 -23.19 17.41 7.24
CA HIS A 11 -22.90 17.79 5.87
C HIS A 11 -21.93 18.98 5.82
N ASP A 12 -22.23 20.05 6.55
CA ASP A 12 -21.37 21.24 6.58
C ASP A 12 -19.97 20.94 7.11
N ARG A 13 -19.85 20.07 8.12
CA ARG A 13 -18.55 19.60 8.63
C ARG A 13 -17.77 18.82 7.57
N LEU A 14 -18.44 17.93 6.81
CA LEU A 14 -17.81 17.18 5.74
C LEU A 14 -17.35 18.09 4.60
N VAL A 15 -18.14 19.08 4.18
CA VAL A 15 -17.78 20.06 3.15
C VAL A 15 -16.58 20.89 3.61
N ASN A 16 -16.57 21.30 4.88
CA ASN A 16 -15.45 22.06 5.43
C ASN A 16 -14.17 21.19 5.48
N LEU A 17 -14.27 19.94 5.93
CA LEU A 17 -13.15 18.99 5.95
C LEU A 17 -12.63 18.74 4.53
N GLN A 18 -13.51 18.53 3.56
CA GLN A 18 -13.12 18.38 2.14
C GLN A 18 -12.37 19.61 1.61
N THR A 19 -12.80 20.82 2.01
CA THR A 19 -12.13 22.06 1.63
C THR A 19 -10.75 22.17 2.28
N GLN A 20 -10.62 21.75 3.54
CA GLN A 20 -9.33 21.72 4.24
C GLN A 20 -8.37 20.72 3.59
N ILE A 21 -8.85 19.51 3.27
CA ILE A 21 -8.05 18.47 2.60
C ILE A 21 -7.54 18.96 1.24
N LYS A 22 -8.37 19.62 0.44
CA LYS A 22 -7.97 20.17 -0.87
C LYS A 22 -6.88 21.25 -0.81
N ASN A 23 -6.67 21.85 0.36
CA ASN A 23 -5.66 22.87 0.59
C ASN A 23 -4.46 22.32 1.41
N LEU A 24 -4.40 21.00 1.63
CA LEU A 24 -3.23 20.38 2.24
C LEU A 24 -2.05 20.47 1.28
N SER A 25 -0.89 20.68 1.85
CA SER A 25 0.41 20.52 1.20
C SER A 25 1.38 20.07 2.29
N GLY A 26 2.33 19.26 1.93
CA GLY A 26 3.35 18.79 2.87
C GLY A 26 4.07 17.56 2.37
N ASP A 27 5.29 17.39 2.83
CA ASP A 27 6.19 16.33 2.44
C ASP A 27 6.01 15.09 3.33
N VAL A 28 5.79 13.94 2.73
CA VAL A 28 5.62 12.66 3.43
C VAL A 28 6.76 11.71 3.10
N VAL A 29 7.48 11.26 4.12
CA VAL A 29 8.38 10.11 4.00
C VAL A 29 7.59 8.85 4.27
N LEU A 30 7.36 8.04 3.23
CA LEU A 30 6.65 6.77 3.31
C LEU A 30 7.62 5.61 3.12
N VAL A 31 7.71 4.73 4.12
CA VAL A 31 8.55 3.52 4.05
C VAL A 31 7.67 2.29 4.18
N GLY A 32 7.77 1.35 3.23
CA GLY A 32 6.94 0.15 3.35
C GLY A 32 7.07 -0.84 2.21
N ASP A 33 6.32 -1.93 2.36
CA ASP A 33 6.28 -3.00 1.38
C ASP A 33 5.47 -2.57 0.15
N ILE A 34 6.00 -2.84 -1.04
CA ILE A 34 5.42 -2.50 -2.33
C ILE A 34 4.92 -3.77 -3.01
N MET A 35 3.74 -3.72 -3.62
CA MET A 35 3.20 -4.85 -4.37
C MET A 35 2.28 -4.40 -5.51
N LEU A 36 2.04 -5.31 -6.45
CA LEU A 36 1.07 -5.13 -7.52
C LEU A 36 -0.19 -5.94 -7.22
N ASP A 37 -1.33 -5.28 -7.18
CA ASP A 37 -2.64 -5.91 -7.12
C ASP A 37 -3.17 -6.12 -8.55
N ARG A 38 -3.34 -7.39 -8.97
CA ARG A 38 -3.86 -7.73 -10.30
C ARG A 38 -5.25 -8.32 -10.18
N TYR A 39 -6.15 -7.86 -11.03
CA TYR A 39 -7.53 -8.31 -11.08
C TYR A 39 -7.82 -8.91 -12.45
N ILE A 40 -8.26 -10.18 -12.47
CA ILE A 40 -8.67 -10.90 -13.68
C ILE A 40 -10.16 -11.20 -13.55
N HIS A 41 -10.94 -10.58 -14.41
CA HIS A 41 -12.39 -10.72 -14.43
C HIS A 41 -12.83 -11.67 -15.54
N GLY A 42 -13.89 -12.43 -15.27
CA GLY A 42 -14.42 -13.35 -16.26
C GLY A 42 -15.68 -14.08 -15.85
N TYR A 43 -15.98 -15.13 -16.60
CA TYR A 43 -17.10 -16.03 -16.35
C TYR A 43 -16.63 -17.42 -15.97
N ALA A 44 -17.33 -18.04 -15.01
CA ALA A 44 -17.04 -19.41 -14.57
C ALA A 44 -18.31 -20.27 -14.70
N ASN A 45 -18.74 -20.48 -15.95
CA ASN A 45 -19.96 -21.23 -16.24
C ASN A 45 -19.76 -22.75 -16.25
N ASN A 46 -18.51 -23.21 -16.41
CA ASN A 46 -18.18 -24.61 -16.60
C ASN A 46 -17.20 -25.12 -15.56
N LEU A 47 -17.26 -26.40 -15.29
CA LEU A 47 -16.24 -27.11 -14.53
C LEU A 47 -15.23 -27.78 -15.49
N ASN A 48 -14.01 -27.94 -15.01
CA ASN A 48 -12.97 -28.67 -15.74
C ASN A 48 -13.37 -30.17 -15.86
N SER A 49 -13.08 -30.80 -17.00
CA SER A 49 -13.45 -32.20 -17.28
C SER A 49 -12.64 -33.23 -16.44
N ARG A 50 -11.48 -32.83 -15.91
CA ARG A 50 -10.58 -33.73 -15.16
C ARG A 50 -10.62 -33.52 -13.65
N ALA A 51 -11.19 -32.39 -13.18
CA ALA A 51 -11.31 -32.06 -11.77
C ALA A 51 -12.51 -31.11 -11.54
N PRO A 52 -13.21 -31.20 -10.41
CA PRO A 52 -14.40 -30.37 -10.13
C PRO A 52 -14.00 -28.93 -9.74
N VAL A 53 -13.21 -28.27 -10.58
CA VAL A 53 -12.78 -26.88 -10.41
C VAL A 53 -13.39 -25.99 -11.48
N PRO A 54 -13.77 -24.73 -11.16
CA PRO A 54 -14.31 -23.80 -12.14
C PRO A 54 -13.27 -23.47 -13.21
N VAL A 55 -13.74 -23.31 -14.46
CA VAL A 55 -12.95 -22.79 -15.57
C VAL A 55 -13.29 -21.32 -15.73
N LEU A 56 -12.35 -20.44 -15.38
CA LEU A 56 -12.48 -19.01 -15.59
C LEU A 56 -12.16 -18.66 -17.04
N LYS A 57 -13.12 -18.09 -17.74
CA LYS A 57 -12.94 -17.50 -19.05
C LYS A 57 -12.79 -15.99 -18.88
N GLU A 58 -11.55 -15.51 -19.04
CA GLU A 58 -11.21 -14.10 -18.87
C GLU A 58 -11.93 -13.21 -19.88
N THR A 59 -12.40 -12.06 -19.40
CA THR A 59 -13.00 -10.98 -20.20
C THR A 59 -12.13 -9.73 -20.22
N HIS A 60 -11.58 -9.37 -19.10
CA HIS A 60 -10.66 -8.24 -18.96
C HIS A 60 -9.79 -8.40 -17.72
N ARG A 61 -8.68 -7.68 -17.70
CA ARG A 61 -7.79 -7.56 -16.55
C ARG A 61 -7.37 -6.10 -16.35
N HIS A 62 -7.05 -5.77 -15.11
CA HIS A 62 -6.35 -4.54 -14.78
C HIS A 62 -5.40 -4.81 -13.61
N SER A 63 -4.44 -3.92 -13.44
CA SER A 63 -3.53 -3.93 -12.30
C SER A 63 -3.60 -2.60 -11.59
N ASP A 64 -3.32 -2.61 -10.29
CA ASP A 64 -3.28 -1.45 -9.43
C ASP A 64 -2.07 -1.55 -8.50
N VAL A 65 -1.51 -0.43 -8.08
CA VAL A 65 -0.47 -0.43 -7.06
C VAL A 65 -1.08 -0.78 -5.69
N GLY A 66 -0.38 -1.60 -4.92
CA GLY A 66 -0.86 -2.11 -3.62
C GLY A 66 0.06 -1.76 -2.47
N ALA A 67 -0.43 -1.98 -1.25
CA ALA A 67 0.29 -1.75 0.01
C ALA A 67 0.84 -0.30 0.11
N ALA A 68 2.13 -0.09 0.41
CA ALA A 68 2.72 1.23 0.55
C ALA A 68 2.59 2.09 -0.73
N ALA A 69 2.67 1.47 -1.92
CA ALA A 69 2.47 2.19 -3.17
C ALA A 69 1.04 2.75 -3.32
N HIS A 70 0.03 2.01 -2.88
CA HIS A 70 -1.35 2.50 -2.82
C HIS A 70 -1.51 3.66 -1.84
N VAL A 71 -0.81 3.63 -0.71
CA VAL A 71 -0.80 4.73 0.27
C VAL A 71 -0.15 5.96 -0.34
N ALA A 72 1.01 5.83 -1.02
CA ALA A 72 1.69 6.93 -1.70
C ALA A 72 0.76 7.65 -2.68
N ARG A 73 0.14 6.90 -3.59
CA ARG A 73 -0.86 7.43 -4.54
C ARG A 73 -2.02 8.14 -3.84
N GLY A 74 -2.49 7.58 -2.72
CA GLY A 74 -3.57 8.19 -1.95
C GLY A 74 -3.17 9.52 -1.32
N LEU A 75 -1.90 9.67 -0.91
CA LEU A 75 -1.35 10.89 -0.36
C LEU A 75 -1.24 11.99 -1.44
N GLU A 76 -0.71 11.67 -2.63
CA GLU A 76 -0.67 12.60 -3.77
C GLU A 76 -2.08 13.08 -4.15
N ASN A 77 -3.05 12.19 -4.21
CA ASN A 77 -4.43 12.52 -4.55
C ASN A 77 -5.12 13.49 -3.57
N ILE A 78 -4.58 13.65 -2.36
CA ILE A 78 -5.04 14.65 -1.38
C ILE A 78 -4.14 15.89 -1.28
N GLY A 79 -3.13 16.00 -2.13
CA GLY A 79 -2.25 17.16 -2.24
C GLY A 79 -1.02 17.12 -1.31
N LEU A 80 -0.57 15.93 -0.92
CA LEU A 80 0.65 15.71 -0.15
C LEU A 80 1.73 15.11 -1.06
N ASP A 81 2.92 15.64 -1.02
CA ASP A 81 4.07 15.16 -1.80
C ASP A 81 4.70 13.95 -1.10
N ALA A 82 4.48 12.73 -1.63
CA ALA A 82 4.95 11.49 -1.04
C ALA A 82 6.22 10.98 -1.71
N ILE A 83 7.29 10.81 -0.93
CA ILE A 83 8.46 10.06 -1.35
C ILE A 83 8.38 8.64 -0.79
N LEU A 84 8.33 7.65 -1.68
CA LEU A 84 8.20 6.24 -1.33
C LEU A 84 9.55 5.52 -1.26
N PHE A 85 9.83 4.92 -0.11
CA PHE A 85 10.99 4.06 0.12
C PHE A 85 10.55 2.60 0.25
N GLY A 86 11.05 1.76 -0.62
CA GLY A 86 10.69 0.35 -0.66
C GLY A 86 11.52 -0.45 -1.65
N VAL A 87 11.04 -1.63 -2.00
CA VAL A 87 11.74 -2.56 -2.88
C VAL A 87 10.79 -3.15 -3.90
N VAL A 88 11.27 -3.21 -5.15
CA VAL A 88 10.67 -4.03 -6.22
C VAL A 88 11.75 -4.91 -6.85
N GLY A 89 11.35 -5.92 -7.59
CA GLY A 89 12.25 -6.71 -8.42
C GLY A 89 12.58 -6.02 -9.74
N ASP A 90 13.66 -6.44 -10.38
CA ASP A 90 13.97 -6.10 -11.78
C ASP A 90 13.14 -7.01 -12.71
N ASP A 91 11.82 -6.80 -12.67
CA ASP A 91 10.84 -7.55 -13.46
C ASP A 91 9.71 -6.63 -13.97
N MET A 92 8.85 -7.19 -14.83
CA MET A 92 7.75 -6.42 -15.44
C MET A 92 6.77 -5.87 -14.40
N ALA A 93 6.54 -6.58 -13.29
CA ALA A 93 5.63 -6.10 -12.26
C ALA A 93 6.23 -4.92 -11.48
N GLY A 94 7.54 -4.92 -11.27
CA GLY A 94 8.26 -3.78 -10.70
C GLY A 94 8.20 -2.55 -11.60
N ALA A 95 8.41 -2.74 -12.92
CA ALA A 95 8.28 -1.67 -13.90
C ALA A 95 6.84 -1.12 -13.95
N ASP A 96 5.82 -1.99 -14.03
CA ASP A 96 4.41 -1.60 -14.02
C ASP A 96 4.05 -0.74 -12.78
N ILE A 97 4.65 -1.04 -11.61
CA ILE A 97 4.43 -0.26 -10.37
C ILE A 97 5.06 1.12 -10.49
N ILE A 98 6.32 1.20 -10.93
CA ILE A 98 7.04 2.47 -11.05
C ILE A 98 6.34 3.37 -12.06
N ASP A 99 6.01 2.85 -13.24
CA ASP A 99 5.30 3.61 -14.27
C ASP A 99 3.97 4.17 -13.74
N ALA A 100 3.19 3.34 -13.02
CA ALA A 100 1.91 3.77 -12.44
C ALA A 100 2.05 4.81 -11.33
N LEU A 101 3.14 4.79 -10.56
CA LEU A 101 3.42 5.79 -9.53
C LEU A 101 3.89 7.11 -10.13
N GLU A 102 4.75 7.06 -11.15
CA GLU A 102 5.25 8.24 -11.86
C GLU A 102 4.11 8.96 -12.61
N GLU A 103 3.15 8.22 -13.18
CA GLU A 103 1.95 8.80 -13.79
C GLU A 103 1.10 9.61 -12.80
N GLU A 104 1.18 9.29 -11.51
CA GLU A 104 0.47 9.97 -10.41
C GLU A 104 1.39 10.89 -9.58
N GLU A 105 2.55 11.28 -10.12
CA GLU A 105 3.50 12.26 -9.57
C GLU A 105 4.18 11.84 -8.24
N VAL A 106 4.11 10.54 -7.85
CA VAL A 106 4.83 10.01 -6.67
C VAL A 106 6.33 9.99 -6.90
N GLU A 107 7.12 10.50 -5.95
CA GLU A 107 8.59 10.44 -6.02
C GLU A 107 9.07 9.02 -5.76
N CYS A 108 9.63 8.36 -6.81
CA CYS A 108 10.08 6.96 -6.80
C CYS A 108 11.59 6.77 -6.55
N ASP A 109 12.37 7.83 -6.37
CA ASP A 109 13.83 7.77 -6.16
C ASP A 109 14.24 6.94 -4.94
N GLY A 110 13.32 6.71 -4.00
CA GLY A 110 13.53 5.86 -2.82
C GLY A 110 13.25 4.38 -3.05
N ILE A 111 12.76 3.98 -4.24
CA ILE A 111 12.45 2.58 -4.55
C ILE A 111 13.70 1.88 -5.07
N ALA A 112 14.17 0.86 -4.35
CA ALA A 112 15.28 0.04 -4.79
C ALA A 112 14.79 -1.07 -5.74
N ILE A 113 15.36 -1.12 -6.94
CA ILE A 113 15.16 -2.22 -7.90
C ILE A 113 16.22 -3.27 -7.62
N ILE A 114 15.81 -4.47 -7.22
CA ILE A 114 16.75 -5.54 -6.85
C ILE A 114 16.76 -6.62 -7.93
N GLU A 115 17.94 -6.84 -8.52
CA GLU A 115 18.17 -7.89 -9.50
C GLU A 115 17.89 -9.28 -8.90
N ASN A 116 17.27 -10.15 -9.69
CA ASN A 116 16.85 -11.50 -9.31
C ASN A 116 15.82 -11.59 -8.17
N ARG A 117 15.26 -10.49 -7.70
CA ARG A 117 14.13 -10.47 -6.80
C ARG A 117 12.83 -10.53 -7.61
N ILE A 118 11.83 -11.22 -7.06
CA ILE A 118 10.47 -11.24 -7.63
C ILE A 118 9.64 -10.15 -6.95
N THR A 119 9.04 -9.26 -7.74
CA THR A 119 8.08 -8.29 -7.21
C THR A 119 6.82 -9.00 -6.72
N THR A 120 6.36 -8.65 -5.52
CA THR A 120 5.13 -9.22 -4.96
C THR A 120 3.92 -8.87 -5.82
N VAL A 121 3.20 -9.89 -6.30
CA VAL A 121 1.98 -9.73 -7.09
C VAL A 121 0.84 -10.51 -6.44
N LYS A 122 -0.28 -9.84 -6.17
CA LYS A 122 -1.50 -10.46 -5.64
C LYS A 122 -2.59 -10.49 -6.70
N THR A 123 -2.74 -11.63 -7.36
CA THR A 123 -3.72 -11.80 -8.43
C THR A 123 -5.05 -12.27 -7.87
N ARG A 124 -6.11 -11.52 -8.13
CA ARG A 124 -7.48 -11.85 -7.75
C ARG A 124 -8.26 -12.29 -8.97
N LEU A 125 -8.72 -13.54 -8.99
CA LEU A 125 -9.60 -14.10 -10.01
C LEU A 125 -11.05 -13.86 -9.59
N ILE A 126 -11.75 -13.01 -10.34
CA ILE A 126 -13.12 -12.58 -10.06
C ILE A 126 -14.02 -13.14 -11.16
N ALA A 127 -15.01 -13.93 -10.77
CA ALA A 127 -15.92 -14.56 -11.69
C ALA A 127 -17.38 -14.37 -11.32
N GLY A 128 -18.20 -14.26 -12.35
CA GLY A 128 -19.66 -14.30 -12.26
C GLY A 128 -20.24 -15.31 -13.24
N ARG A 129 -21.56 -15.34 -13.33
CA ARG A 129 -22.26 -15.99 -14.44
C ARG A 129 -22.44 -15.01 -15.58
N GLU A 130 -22.32 -15.48 -16.83
CA GLU A 130 -22.33 -14.67 -18.05
C GLU A 130 -23.48 -13.65 -18.17
N TYR A 131 -24.64 -13.98 -17.58
CA TYR A 131 -25.86 -13.14 -17.61
C TYR A 131 -26.15 -12.39 -16.32
N LEU A 132 -25.27 -12.47 -15.29
CA LEU A 132 -25.48 -11.87 -13.97
C LEU A 132 -24.25 -11.01 -13.57
N ILE A 133 -24.06 -9.90 -14.27
CA ILE A 133 -22.92 -8.97 -14.06
C ILE A 133 -22.87 -8.45 -12.60
N SER A 134 -24.01 -8.40 -11.90
CA SER A 134 -24.10 -7.91 -10.52
C SER A 134 -23.59 -8.88 -9.44
N ASN A 135 -23.34 -10.15 -9.79
CA ASN A 135 -22.95 -11.20 -8.82
C ASN A 135 -21.53 -11.74 -9.08
N GLN A 136 -20.58 -10.85 -9.26
CA GLN A 136 -19.16 -11.23 -9.32
C GLN A 136 -18.65 -11.57 -7.92
N GLN A 137 -17.87 -12.65 -7.81
CA GLN A 137 -17.27 -13.11 -6.57
C GLN A 137 -15.79 -13.40 -6.77
N LEU A 138 -15.01 -13.17 -5.72
CA LEU A 138 -13.63 -13.63 -5.67
C LEU A 138 -13.62 -15.16 -5.63
N VAL A 139 -13.08 -15.78 -6.68
CA VAL A 139 -12.98 -17.24 -6.80
C VAL A 139 -11.67 -17.75 -6.24
N LEU A 140 -10.59 -17.04 -6.49
CA LEU A 140 -9.24 -17.39 -6.04
C LEU A 140 -8.39 -16.13 -5.92
N ARG A 141 -7.52 -16.10 -4.90
CA ARG A 141 -6.36 -15.21 -4.87
C ARG A 141 -5.10 -16.05 -5.09
N TRP A 142 -4.28 -15.64 -6.04
CA TRP A 142 -3.00 -16.24 -6.36
C TRP A 142 -1.91 -15.22 -6.10
N ASP A 143 -1.06 -15.50 -5.12
CA ASP A 143 0.02 -14.62 -4.70
C ASP A 143 1.35 -15.15 -5.25
N ILE A 144 2.15 -14.25 -5.79
CA ILE A 144 3.55 -14.46 -6.16
C ILE A 144 4.36 -13.59 -5.21
N GLU A 145 5.21 -14.19 -4.42
CA GLU A 145 6.01 -13.50 -3.40
C GLU A 145 7.44 -14.06 -3.44
N ASP A 146 8.42 -13.23 -3.10
CA ASP A 146 9.80 -13.67 -2.94
C ASP A 146 10.05 -13.98 -1.45
N ASP A 147 10.46 -15.21 -1.18
CA ASP A 147 10.82 -15.64 0.18
C ASP A 147 12.23 -15.22 0.59
N ALA A 148 13.05 -14.72 -0.36
CA ALA A 148 14.39 -14.26 -0.07
C ALA A 148 14.38 -12.94 0.71
N ALA A 149 15.15 -12.90 1.78
CA ALA A 149 15.34 -11.66 2.53
C ALA A 149 16.04 -10.60 1.66
N ILE A 150 15.65 -9.34 1.87
CA ILE A 150 16.39 -8.19 1.28
C ILE A 150 17.79 -8.20 1.90
N SER A 151 18.83 -7.99 1.07
CA SER A 151 20.19 -7.96 1.59
C SER A 151 20.38 -6.84 2.63
N SER A 152 21.26 -7.05 3.60
CA SER A 152 21.52 -6.06 4.65
C SER A 152 22.01 -4.73 4.08
N GLU A 153 22.75 -4.79 2.99
CA GLU A 153 23.28 -3.60 2.31
C GLU A 153 22.15 -2.80 1.66
N ALA A 154 21.27 -3.45 0.89
CA ALA A 154 20.12 -2.82 0.25
C ALA A 154 19.17 -2.25 1.30
N HIS A 155 18.84 -3.04 2.33
CA HIS A 155 17.99 -2.59 3.42
C HIS A 155 18.56 -1.36 4.14
N THR A 156 19.86 -1.39 4.47
CA THR A 156 20.53 -0.26 5.14
C THR A 156 20.50 0.98 4.26
N ALA A 157 20.76 0.85 2.96
CA ALA A 157 20.74 1.97 2.02
C ALA A 157 19.36 2.64 1.94
N ILE A 158 18.28 1.85 1.85
CA ILE A 158 16.90 2.36 1.82
C ILE A 158 16.58 3.13 3.10
N ILE A 159 16.87 2.52 4.28
CA ILE A 159 16.59 3.15 5.57
C ILE A 159 17.45 4.42 5.77
N ASP A 160 18.71 4.43 5.34
CA ASP A 160 19.57 5.62 5.43
C ASP A 160 19.05 6.77 4.55
N GLN A 161 18.60 6.46 3.34
CA GLN A 161 17.99 7.45 2.46
C GLN A 161 16.70 8.03 3.07
N ALA A 162 15.81 7.16 3.58
CA ALA A 162 14.60 7.61 4.24
C ALA A 162 14.89 8.49 5.47
N VAL A 163 15.81 8.07 6.35
CA VAL A 163 16.23 8.84 7.53
C VAL A 163 16.74 10.23 7.15
N ASN A 164 17.52 10.35 6.07
CA ASN A 164 18.05 11.63 5.61
C ASN A 164 16.97 12.61 5.10
N ARG A 165 15.78 12.10 4.72
CA ARG A 165 14.66 12.94 4.28
C ARG A 165 13.78 13.41 5.44
N ILE A 166 13.73 12.66 6.55
CA ILE A 166 12.80 12.90 7.68
C ILE A 166 12.84 14.34 8.20
N ALA A 167 14.03 14.93 8.36
CA ALA A 167 14.14 16.28 8.92
C ALA A 167 13.52 17.40 8.04
N LYS A 168 13.16 17.06 6.81
CA LYS A 168 12.53 17.99 5.84
C LYS A 168 11.08 17.59 5.55
N SER A 169 10.57 16.54 6.17
CA SER A 169 9.19 16.08 5.99
C SER A 169 8.28 16.54 7.12
N ASP A 170 6.99 16.56 6.84
CA ASP A 170 5.95 16.90 7.80
C ASP A 170 5.44 15.68 8.56
N VAL A 171 5.58 14.48 7.97
CA VAL A 171 5.16 13.21 8.59
C VAL A 171 5.97 12.04 8.04
N VAL A 172 6.16 11.03 8.89
CA VAL A 172 6.69 9.72 8.49
C VAL A 172 5.56 8.69 8.55
N VAL A 173 5.38 7.94 7.48
CA VAL A 173 4.44 6.81 7.41
C VAL A 173 5.23 5.51 7.26
N ILE A 174 4.94 4.52 8.09
CA ILE A 174 5.51 3.17 8.01
C ILE A 174 4.40 2.18 7.72
N SER A 175 4.44 1.56 6.52
CA SER A 175 3.43 0.63 6.02
C SER A 175 4.01 -0.79 5.94
N ASP A 176 3.79 -1.59 7.00
CA ASP A 176 4.39 -2.93 7.19
C ASP A 176 3.40 -4.04 6.83
N TYR A 177 3.57 -4.61 5.65
CA TYR A 177 2.82 -5.79 5.18
C TYR A 177 3.57 -7.11 5.39
N GLY A 178 4.74 -7.07 6.04
CA GLY A 178 5.54 -8.24 6.39
C GLY A 178 6.27 -8.88 5.22
N GLN A 179 6.64 -8.09 4.20
CA GLN A 179 7.42 -8.52 3.03
C GLN A 179 8.92 -8.16 3.15
N GLY A 180 9.32 -7.64 4.30
CA GLY A 180 10.73 -7.48 4.67
C GLY A 180 11.34 -6.10 4.50
N VAL A 181 10.64 -5.12 3.94
CA VAL A 181 11.13 -3.72 3.88
C VAL A 181 11.19 -3.13 5.29
N VAL A 182 10.17 -3.37 6.10
CA VAL A 182 10.11 -2.90 7.48
C VAL A 182 10.65 -3.98 8.43
N THR A 183 11.87 -3.78 8.93
CA THR A 183 12.49 -4.65 9.94
C THR A 183 12.43 -4.00 11.33
N ASP A 184 12.72 -4.77 12.38
CA ASP A 184 12.74 -4.27 13.76
C ASP A 184 13.76 -3.14 13.92
N GLU A 185 14.95 -3.28 13.32
CA GLU A 185 16.00 -2.27 13.36
C GLU A 185 15.62 -1.04 12.48
N GLY A 186 15.12 -1.28 11.27
CA GLY A 186 14.70 -0.21 10.35
C GLY A 186 13.61 0.66 10.96
N ALA A 187 12.54 0.06 11.50
CA ALA A 187 11.47 0.79 12.16
C ALA A 187 11.97 1.59 13.37
N ALA A 188 12.82 1.00 14.20
CA ALA A 188 13.39 1.69 15.36
C ALA A 188 14.26 2.89 14.96
N ARG A 189 15.01 2.79 13.84
CA ARG A 189 15.82 3.88 13.30
C ARG A 189 14.97 5.01 12.77
N LEU A 190 13.94 4.71 11.97
CA LEU A 190 12.99 5.68 11.42
C LEU A 190 12.26 6.45 12.53
N ILE A 191 11.67 5.73 13.49
CA ILE A 191 10.95 6.33 14.63
C ILE A 191 11.88 7.21 15.48
N ARG A 192 13.13 6.77 15.71
CA ARG A 192 14.11 7.56 16.44
C ARG A 192 14.48 8.84 15.70
N ALA A 193 14.73 8.75 14.39
CA ALA A 193 15.08 9.90 13.57
C ALA A 193 13.92 10.92 13.53
N ALA A 194 12.70 10.45 13.35
CA ALA A 194 11.51 11.29 13.38
C ALA A 194 11.32 12.01 14.72
N LYS A 195 11.52 11.33 15.84
CA LYS A 195 11.47 11.94 17.16
C LYS A 195 12.53 13.02 17.36
N LEU A 196 13.76 12.78 16.88
CA LEU A 196 14.83 13.78 16.97
C LEU A 196 14.54 15.02 16.12
N ALA A 197 13.85 14.84 15.00
CA ALA A 197 13.41 15.92 14.12
C ALA A 197 12.09 16.56 14.54
N ASN A 198 11.41 16.01 15.56
CA ASN A 198 10.05 16.41 15.98
C ASN A 198 9.00 16.24 14.87
N VAL A 199 9.15 15.18 14.05
CA VAL A 199 8.24 14.80 12.98
C VAL A 199 7.34 13.67 13.47
N PRO A 200 6.01 13.75 13.33
CA PRO A 200 5.09 12.69 13.75
C PRO A 200 5.25 11.42 12.92
N VAL A 201 4.99 10.26 13.54
CA VAL A 201 5.07 8.94 12.91
C VAL A 201 3.72 8.25 12.95
N ILE A 202 3.25 7.80 11.79
CA ILE A 202 2.07 6.97 11.62
C ILE A 202 2.51 5.57 11.18
N CYS A 203 2.03 4.52 11.84
CA CYS A 203 2.31 3.14 11.45
C CYS A 203 1.02 2.40 11.09
N ASP A 204 1.05 1.66 9.98
CA ASP A 204 0.05 0.66 9.58
C ASP A 204 0.73 -0.73 9.55
N PRO A 205 0.79 -1.43 10.69
CA PRO A 205 1.49 -2.70 10.77
C PRO A 205 0.58 -3.88 10.48
N LYS A 206 1.13 -4.93 9.85
CA LYS A 206 0.59 -6.27 10.00
C LYS A 206 0.73 -6.71 11.47
N LEU A 207 -0.19 -7.54 11.98
CA LEU A 207 -0.17 -7.98 13.39
C LEU A 207 1.18 -8.55 13.84
N THR A 208 1.85 -9.29 12.96
CA THR A 208 3.18 -9.85 13.24
C THR A 208 4.26 -8.78 13.43
N GLY A 209 4.05 -7.57 12.89
CA GLY A 209 4.94 -6.41 13.00
C GLY A 209 4.55 -5.39 14.07
N LEU A 210 3.50 -5.65 14.87
CA LEU A 210 2.99 -4.70 15.85
C LEU A 210 4.05 -4.17 16.82
N HIS A 211 4.99 -4.99 17.23
CA HIS A 211 6.08 -4.61 18.14
C HIS A 211 7.02 -3.54 17.54
N ARG A 212 7.07 -3.40 16.20
CA ARG A 212 7.86 -2.42 15.46
C ARG A 212 7.32 -1.00 15.59
N THR A 213 6.06 -0.84 16.00
CA THR A 213 5.40 0.47 16.13
C THR A 213 5.73 1.18 17.43
N LYS A 214 6.56 0.58 18.30
CA LYS A 214 6.89 1.14 19.60
C LYS A 214 7.54 2.51 19.49
N GLY A 215 6.77 3.51 19.88
CA GLY A 215 7.18 4.90 19.87
C GLY A 215 6.63 5.72 18.71
N ALA A 216 5.84 5.14 17.82
CA ALA A 216 5.03 5.88 16.87
C ALA A 216 3.96 6.73 17.60
N ASP A 217 3.53 7.81 16.96
CA ASP A 217 2.48 8.69 17.49
C ASP A 217 1.10 8.14 17.21
N TRP A 218 0.94 7.48 16.05
CA TRP A 218 -0.31 6.87 15.60
C TRP A 218 -0.07 5.47 15.07
N VAL A 219 -0.98 4.55 15.42
CA VAL A 219 -0.99 3.18 14.91
C VAL A 219 -2.38 2.86 14.39
N ILE A 220 -2.46 2.49 13.10
CA ILE A 220 -3.72 2.22 12.42
C ILE A 220 -3.91 0.70 12.35
N PHE A 221 -5.08 0.22 12.76
CA PHE A 221 -5.46 -1.19 12.68
C PHE A 221 -6.82 -1.36 12.02
N GLN A 222 -6.96 -2.46 11.30
CA GLN A 222 -8.28 -2.98 10.99
C GLN A 222 -8.82 -3.73 12.22
N THR A 223 -10.12 -3.57 12.51
CA THR A 223 -10.81 -4.26 13.64
C THR A 223 -10.62 -5.77 13.65
N ARG A 224 -10.53 -6.41 12.48
CA ARG A 224 -10.21 -7.84 12.34
C ARG A 224 -8.84 -8.25 12.87
N GLY A 225 -7.97 -7.31 13.17
CA GLY A 225 -6.64 -7.56 13.70
C GLY A 225 -6.56 -7.48 15.21
N LEU A 226 -7.66 -7.21 15.91
CA LEU A 226 -7.75 -7.10 17.36
C LEU A 226 -8.40 -8.32 18.03
N ASP A 227 -8.95 -9.26 17.25
CA ASP A 227 -9.47 -10.55 17.67
C ASP A 227 -8.38 -11.62 17.56
#